data_845e0e7845d854d58df5ac365ffc2f0b
#
_entry.id   845e0e7845d854d58df5ac365ffc2f0b
#
_cell.length_a   1.000
_cell.length_b   1.000
_cell.length_c   1.000
_cell.angle_alpha   90.00
_cell.angle_beta   90.00
_cell.angle_gamma   90.00
#
_symmetry.space_group_name_H-M   'P 1'
#
loop_
_entity.id
_entity.type
_entity.pdbx_description
1 polymer ?
#
loop_
_entity_poly.entity_id
_entity_poly.type
_entity_poly.pdbx_seq_one_letter_code
_entity_poly.pdbx_strand_id
1 'polypeptide(L)'
;MQIPIWAPLAVCRISLLPPLAAQNCEAGLASADAGLQVTTVLETTWDGDVLVGSSRERRGFDVSVDDAVSAAMLEQAFALMPGLRGLAVDAAWAGLRPWLPDHLPAIGPSGDVAGLWLATGHEGAGVALGPVTGRLVAQLYAGEAPIIDPAPFSPDRF
;
A
#
# COMPACT_ATOMS: atom_id res chain seq x y z
N MET A 1 2.99 7.21 -21.41
CA MET A 1 1.87 6.80 -20.53
C MET A 1 2.13 7.38 -19.13
N GLN A 2 1.25 8.21 -18.63
CA GLN A 2 1.41 8.79 -17.29
C GLN A 2 0.65 7.89 -16.32
N ILE A 3 1.37 7.08 -15.55
CA ILE A 3 0.75 6.24 -14.52
C ILE A 3 0.35 7.17 -13.37
N PRO A 4 -0.94 7.32 -13.06
CA PRO A 4 -1.36 8.12 -11.93
C PRO A 4 -0.88 7.46 -10.63
N ILE A 5 -0.03 8.15 -9.91
CA ILE A 5 0.50 7.69 -8.62
C ILE A 5 -0.40 8.24 -7.52
N TRP A 6 -0.92 7.35 -6.70
CA TRP A 6 -1.62 7.74 -5.48
C TRP A 6 -0.60 8.07 -4.40
N ALA A 7 -0.79 9.20 -3.77
CA ALA A 7 -0.01 9.59 -2.60
C ALA A 7 -0.77 9.26 -1.31
N PRO A 8 -0.19 9.59 -0.22
CA PRO A 8 0.71 8.77 0.52
C PRO A 8 -0.02 7.82 1.47
N LEU A 9 0.66 6.76 1.83
CA LEU A 9 0.35 5.96 3.01
C LEU A 9 0.96 6.72 4.19
N ALA A 10 0.19 7.44 4.98
CA ALA A 10 0.69 7.95 6.24
C ALA A 10 0.71 6.83 7.29
N VAL A 11 1.79 6.74 8.01
CA VAL A 11 2.00 5.77 9.09
C VAL A 11 2.53 6.53 10.29
N CYS A 12 1.94 6.31 11.45
CA CYS A 12 2.44 6.82 12.72
C CYS A 12 3.06 5.69 13.54
N ARG A 13 4.22 5.95 14.15
CA ARG A 13 4.85 5.02 15.09
C ARG A 13 4.57 5.46 16.52
N ILE A 14 4.11 4.53 17.32
CA ILE A 14 3.85 4.72 18.75
C ILE A 14 4.70 3.72 19.50
N SER A 15 5.51 4.20 20.46
CA SER A 15 6.33 3.33 21.30
C SER A 15 5.52 2.67 22.40
N LEU A 16 5.62 1.35 22.47
CA LEU A 16 5.04 0.51 23.53
C LEU A 16 6.12 -0.27 24.27
N LEU A 17 5.94 -0.39 25.56
CA LEU A 17 6.64 -1.33 26.43
C LEU A 17 5.57 -2.22 27.06
N PRO A 18 5.52 -3.47 26.90
CA PRO A 18 6.02 -4.60 26.14
C PRO A 18 5.15 -5.02 24.92
N PRO A 19 5.53 -6.06 24.14
CA PRO A 19 4.88 -6.38 22.86
C PRO A 19 3.44 -6.87 23.03
N LEU A 20 2.51 -6.24 22.31
CA LEU A 20 1.15 -6.71 22.11
C LEU A 20 1.05 -7.47 20.80
N ALA A 21 0.24 -8.53 20.79
CA ALA A 21 0.03 -9.34 19.58
C ALA A 21 -0.64 -8.54 18.47
N ALA A 22 -0.10 -8.65 17.26
CA ALA A 22 -0.64 -7.99 16.08
C ALA A 22 -2.08 -8.45 15.76
N GLN A 23 -2.97 -7.50 15.54
CA GLN A 23 -4.29 -7.75 14.97
C GLN A 23 -4.42 -6.92 13.69
N ASN A 24 -4.40 -7.60 12.55
CA ASN A 24 -4.68 -6.98 11.26
C ASN A 24 -6.20 -6.92 11.07
N CYS A 25 -6.74 -5.73 11.02
CA CYS A 25 -8.13 -5.51 10.64
C CYS A 25 -8.18 -4.64 9.38
N GLU A 26 -8.27 -5.26 8.21
CA GLU A 26 -8.56 -4.56 6.96
C GLU A 26 -10.06 -4.32 6.84
N ALA A 27 -10.49 -3.13 7.14
CA ALA A 27 -11.86 -2.69 6.85
C ALA A 27 -11.91 -2.04 5.46
N GLY A 28 -12.44 -2.80 4.51
CA GLY A 28 -13.05 -2.28 3.27
C GLY A 28 -12.14 -1.57 2.27
N LEU A 29 -12.01 -2.18 1.10
CA LEU A 29 -11.59 -1.51 -0.14
C LEU A 29 -12.68 -0.49 -0.53
N ALA A 30 -12.42 0.79 -0.29
CA ALA A 30 -13.35 1.84 -0.62
C ALA A 30 -13.28 2.22 -2.13
N SER A 31 -14.39 2.73 -2.66
CA SER A 31 -14.56 3.08 -4.07
C SER A 31 -13.52 4.08 -4.60
N ALA A 32 -13.25 4.03 -5.91
CA ALA A 32 -12.27 4.86 -6.62
C ALA A 32 -12.51 6.39 -6.50
N ASP A 33 -13.71 6.83 -6.14
CA ASP A 33 -14.12 8.23 -6.13
C ASP A 33 -14.07 8.92 -4.76
N ALA A 34 -13.70 8.20 -3.72
CA ALA A 34 -13.64 8.78 -2.39
C ALA A 34 -12.39 9.67 -2.22
N GLY A 35 -12.56 10.82 -1.58
CA GLY A 35 -11.46 11.68 -1.12
C GLY A 35 -10.55 10.98 -0.11
N LEU A 36 -10.13 11.66 0.95
CA LEU A 36 -9.34 11.05 2.03
C LEU A 36 -10.02 9.78 2.55
N GLN A 37 -9.28 8.67 2.51
CA GLN A 37 -9.68 7.41 3.11
C GLN A 37 -8.70 7.05 4.22
N VAL A 38 -9.23 6.72 5.37
CA VAL A 38 -8.44 6.23 6.51
C VAL A 38 -8.89 4.81 6.82
N THR A 39 -7.94 3.89 6.84
CA THR A 39 -8.14 2.51 7.29
C THR A 39 -7.25 2.25 8.48
N THR A 40 -7.74 1.49 9.45
CA THR A 40 -6.93 1.19 10.64
C THR A 40 -6.15 -0.09 10.43
N VAL A 41 -4.83 0.06 10.37
CA VAL A 41 -3.86 -1.04 10.44
C VAL A 41 -3.05 -0.84 11.70
N LEU A 42 -2.96 -1.85 12.54
CA LEU A 42 -2.15 -1.86 13.75
C LEU A 42 -1.16 -3.01 13.65
N GLU A 43 0.12 -2.70 13.64
CA GLU A 43 1.20 -3.68 13.53
C GLU A 43 2.26 -3.43 14.60
N THR A 44 2.63 -4.47 15.32
CA THR A 44 3.73 -4.38 16.29
C THR A 44 5.07 -4.61 15.61
N THR A 45 6.07 -3.83 15.99
CA THR A 45 7.45 -4.02 15.55
C THR A 45 8.22 -4.90 16.52
N TRP A 46 9.38 -5.38 16.08
CA TRP A 46 10.31 -6.14 16.92
C TRP A 46 10.86 -5.32 18.11
N ASP A 47 10.90 -4.00 17.96
CA ASP A 47 11.41 -3.06 18.97
C ASP A 47 10.35 -2.69 20.01
N GLY A 48 9.13 -3.22 19.87
CA GLY A 48 8.04 -2.99 20.81
C GLY A 48 7.20 -1.74 20.49
N ASP A 49 7.35 -1.16 19.31
CA ASP A 49 6.52 -0.07 18.84
C ASP A 49 5.23 -0.58 18.19
N VAL A 50 4.25 0.29 18.02
CA VAL A 50 3.06 0.05 17.21
C VAL A 50 3.05 0.99 16.01
N LEU A 51 2.98 0.42 14.81
CA LEU A 51 2.70 1.14 13.60
C LEU A 51 1.19 1.31 13.46
N VAL A 52 0.76 2.54 13.27
CA VAL A 52 -0.64 2.89 13.05
C VAL A 52 -0.77 3.40 11.62
N GLY A 53 -1.50 2.72 10.80
CA GLY A 53 -1.79 3.09 9.41
C GLY A 53 -3.27 2.84 9.11
N SER A 54 -3.73 3.22 8.01
CA SER A 54 -3.10 3.95 6.94
C SER A 54 -4.07 4.93 6.32
N SER A 55 -3.58 5.95 5.68
CA SER A 55 -4.40 6.81 4.82
C SER A 55 -4.23 6.47 3.34
N ARG A 56 -5.14 6.98 2.53
CA ARG A 56 -5.07 6.94 1.08
C ARG A 56 -5.59 8.28 0.54
N GLU A 57 -4.73 8.99 -0.16
CA GLU A 57 -4.99 10.34 -0.66
C GLU A 57 -4.54 10.47 -2.12
N ARG A 58 -5.16 11.36 -2.89
CA ARG A 58 -4.77 11.66 -4.27
C ARG A 58 -3.99 12.98 -4.32
N ARG A 59 -2.70 12.91 -4.01
CA ARG A 59 -1.81 14.09 -3.93
C ARG A 59 -0.65 14.07 -4.94
N GLY A 60 -0.71 13.19 -5.94
CA GLY A 60 0.36 13.04 -6.92
C GLY A 60 1.66 12.54 -6.26
N PHE A 61 2.74 13.29 -6.40
CA PHE A 61 4.05 12.96 -5.81
C PHE A 61 4.32 13.63 -4.45
N ASP A 62 3.33 14.33 -3.89
CA ASP A 62 3.48 14.96 -2.58
C ASP A 62 3.44 13.90 -1.48
N VAL A 63 4.55 13.72 -0.78
CA VAL A 63 4.72 12.82 0.37
C VAL A 63 4.74 13.56 1.70
N SER A 64 4.28 14.81 1.74
CA SER A 64 4.16 15.52 3.00
C SER A 64 3.14 14.85 3.92
N VAL A 65 3.46 14.80 5.20
CA VAL A 65 2.55 14.29 6.24
C VAL A 65 1.55 15.39 6.59
N ASP A 66 0.26 15.04 6.60
CA ASP A 66 -0.80 15.92 7.05
C ASP A 66 -1.19 15.58 8.48
N ASP A 67 -1.08 16.57 9.38
CA ASP A 67 -1.38 16.38 10.81
C ASP A 67 -2.85 16.04 11.05
N ALA A 68 -3.78 16.57 10.25
CA ALA A 68 -5.20 16.27 10.40
C ALA A 68 -5.50 14.81 9.98
N VAL A 69 -4.84 14.32 8.94
CA VAL A 69 -4.93 12.92 8.51
C VAL A 69 -4.34 11.99 9.56
N SER A 70 -3.18 12.34 10.10
CA SER A 70 -2.52 11.60 11.17
C SER A 70 -3.40 11.53 12.42
N ALA A 71 -4.02 12.63 12.82
CA ALA A 71 -4.95 12.68 13.94
C ALA A 71 -6.19 11.79 13.71
N ALA A 72 -6.75 11.80 12.49
CA ALA A 72 -7.90 10.95 12.16
C ALA A 72 -7.54 9.45 12.23
N MET A 73 -6.35 9.05 11.75
CA MET A 73 -5.87 7.67 11.88
C MET A 73 -5.70 7.26 13.35
N LEU A 74 -5.09 8.13 14.15
CA LEU A 74 -4.86 7.86 15.58
C LEU A 74 -6.18 7.73 16.34
N GLU A 75 -7.17 8.58 16.08
CA GLU A 75 -8.48 8.47 16.72
C GLU A 75 -9.19 7.15 16.39
N GLN A 76 -9.10 6.66 15.15
CA GLN A 76 -9.62 5.33 14.81
C GLN A 76 -8.85 4.22 15.54
N ALA A 77 -7.52 4.31 15.60
CA ALA A 77 -6.70 3.36 16.34
C ALA A 77 -7.05 3.35 17.84
N PHE A 78 -7.25 4.52 18.44
CA PHE A 78 -7.64 4.66 19.85
C PHE A 78 -9.04 4.14 20.13
N ALA A 79 -9.95 4.19 19.15
CA ALA A 79 -11.27 3.57 19.29
C ALA A 79 -11.17 2.04 19.35
N LEU A 80 -10.24 1.44 18.61
CA LEU A 80 -10.00 -0.01 18.63
C LEU A 80 -9.12 -0.46 19.81
N MET A 81 -8.11 0.32 20.14
CA MET A 81 -7.16 0.04 21.22
C MET A 81 -6.99 1.26 22.14
N PRO A 82 -7.90 1.46 23.10
CA PRO A 82 -7.86 2.63 24.01
C PRO A 82 -6.56 2.76 24.81
N GLY A 83 -5.83 1.65 25.03
CA GLY A 83 -4.54 1.66 25.71
C GLY A 83 -3.42 2.40 24.97
N LEU A 84 -3.61 2.73 23.71
CA LEU A 84 -2.66 3.56 22.94
C LEU A 84 -2.80 5.06 23.27
N ARG A 85 -3.91 5.49 23.88
CA ARG A 85 -4.08 6.89 24.29
C ARG A 85 -3.04 7.29 25.33
N GLY A 86 -2.42 8.42 25.12
CA GLY A 86 -1.40 8.95 26.02
C GLY A 86 0.01 8.47 25.73
N LEU A 87 0.21 7.59 24.76
CA LEU A 87 1.53 7.26 24.27
C LEU A 87 2.03 8.31 23.28
N ALA A 88 3.34 8.53 23.27
CA ALA A 88 3.95 9.48 22.34
C ALA A 88 3.97 8.92 20.91
N VAL A 89 3.73 9.79 19.93
CA VAL A 89 3.99 9.50 18.52
C VAL A 89 5.44 9.90 18.25
N ASP A 90 6.30 8.91 17.96
CA ASP A 90 7.72 9.14 17.74
C ASP A 90 8.03 9.59 16.31
N ALA A 91 7.26 9.08 15.34
CA ALA A 91 7.48 9.37 13.94
C ALA A 91 6.17 9.24 13.14
N ALA A 92 6.07 10.05 12.09
CA ALA A 92 5.06 9.90 11.06
C ALA A 92 5.73 10.06 9.69
N TRP A 93 5.34 9.25 8.73
CA TRP A 93 5.87 9.33 7.35
C TRP A 93 4.80 8.95 6.35
N ALA A 94 5.04 9.31 5.12
CA ALA A 94 4.19 8.99 3.99
C ALA A 94 5.02 8.41 2.85
N GLY A 95 4.39 7.57 2.03
CA GLY A 95 5.01 6.95 0.87
C GLY A 95 4.06 6.92 -0.33
N LEU A 96 4.60 6.69 -1.51
CA LEU A 96 3.81 6.60 -2.74
C LEU A 96 3.32 5.17 -2.96
N ARG A 97 2.04 5.03 -3.22
CA ARG A 97 1.42 3.76 -3.55
C ARG A 97 1.15 3.71 -5.07
N PRO A 98 1.68 2.72 -5.80
CA PRO A 98 1.44 2.61 -7.23
C PRO A 98 0.00 2.18 -7.49
N TRP A 99 -0.73 2.99 -8.23
CA TRP A 99 -2.14 2.77 -8.58
C TRP A 99 -2.35 2.77 -10.09
N LEU A 100 -3.29 1.95 -10.55
CA LEU A 100 -3.76 1.92 -11.94
C LEU A 100 -5.28 2.05 -11.98
N PRO A 101 -5.84 2.62 -13.09
CA PRO A 101 -7.27 2.96 -13.16
C PRO A 101 -8.23 1.79 -12.96
N ASP A 102 -7.80 0.58 -13.34
CA ASP A 102 -8.58 -0.66 -13.24
C ASP A 102 -8.29 -1.46 -11.96
N HIS A 103 -7.45 -0.92 -11.07
CA HIS A 103 -7.02 -1.58 -9.82
C HIS A 103 -6.31 -2.93 -10.01
N LEU A 104 -5.85 -3.25 -11.23
CA LEU A 104 -5.04 -4.43 -11.51
C LEU A 104 -3.59 -4.03 -11.74
N PRO A 105 -2.61 -4.84 -11.27
CA PRO A 105 -1.20 -4.55 -11.53
C PRO A 105 -0.86 -4.65 -13.02
N ALA A 106 0.14 -3.87 -13.46
CA ALA A 106 0.74 -4.02 -14.78
C ALA A 106 1.96 -4.94 -14.68
N ILE A 107 1.90 -6.09 -15.33
CA ILE A 107 2.93 -7.14 -15.26
C ILE A 107 3.23 -7.64 -16.67
N GLY A 108 4.48 -7.48 -17.12
CA GLY A 108 4.92 -7.96 -18.42
C GLY A 108 5.78 -6.97 -19.18
N PRO A 109 6.11 -7.29 -20.45
CA PRO A 109 6.86 -6.38 -21.31
C PRO A 109 6.01 -5.18 -21.74
N SER A 110 6.66 -4.03 -21.92
CA SER A 110 6.03 -2.84 -22.51
C SER A 110 6.07 -2.95 -24.03
N GLY A 111 4.94 -2.74 -24.69
CA GLY A 111 4.89 -2.62 -26.14
C GLY A 111 5.49 -1.32 -26.66
N ASP A 112 5.51 -0.25 -25.87
CA ASP A 112 6.03 1.06 -26.25
C ASP A 112 7.55 1.15 -26.20
N VAL A 113 8.19 0.42 -25.29
CA VAL A 113 9.63 0.52 -25.02
C VAL A 113 10.28 -0.86 -25.07
N ALA A 114 11.09 -1.09 -26.10
CA ALA A 114 11.79 -2.38 -26.25
C ALA A 114 12.69 -2.67 -25.05
N GLY A 115 12.56 -3.88 -24.50
CA GLY A 115 13.34 -4.34 -23.35
C GLY A 115 12.88 -3.84 -21.98
N LEU A 116 11.88 -2.99 -21.91
CA LEU A 116 11.29 -2.57 -20.64
C LEU A 116 10.25 -3.61 -20.17
N TRP A 117 10.40 -4.05 -18.93
CA TRP A 117 9.46 -4.91 -18.22
C TRP A 117 8.86 -4.16 -17.04
N LEU A 118 7.57 -4.32 -16.85
CA LEU A 118 6.83 -3.70 -15.74
C LEU A 118 6.34 -4.77 -14.76
N ALA A 119 6.35 -4.43 -13.47
CA ALA A 119 5.75 -5.18 -12.38
C ALA A 119 5.33 -4.17 -11.30
N THR A 120 4.23 -3.46 -11.52
CA THR A 120 3.81 -2.31 -10.72
C THR A 120 2.29 -2.23 -10.61
N GLY A 121 1.77 -1.29 -9.82
CA GLY A 121 0.33 -1.07 -9.71
C GLY A 121 -0.40 -1.97 -8.72
N HIS A 122 0.34 -2.66 -7.83
CA HIS A 122 -0.24 -3.59 -6.85
C HIS A 122 -0.95 -2.90 -5.67
N GLU A 123 -0.95 -1.58 -5.63
CA GLU A 123 -1.50 -0.79 -4.52
C GLU A 123 -0.99 -1.26 -3.14
N GLY A 124 -1.88 -1.63 -2.23
CA GLY A 124 -1.53 -2.14 -0.90
C GLY A 124 -1.14 -3.61 -0.85
N ALA A 125 -1.44 -4.37 -1.91
CA ALA A 125 -1.23 -5.82 -1.94
C ALA A 125 0.18 -6.24 -2.42
N GLY A 126 1.05 -5.28 -2.77
CA GLY A 126 2.34 -5.55 -3.41
C GLY A 126 3.25 -6.49 -2.63
N VAL A 127 3.29 -6.37 -1.31
CA VAL A 127 4.12 -7.26 -0.45
C VAL A 127 3.64 -8.71 -0.55
N ALA A 128 2.33 -8.94 -0.43
CA ALA A 128 1.75 -10.28 -0.48
C ALA A 128 1.81 -10.89 -1.90
N LEU A 129 1.64 -10.06 -2.94
CA LEU A 129 1.62 -10.51 -4.33
C LEU A 129 3.03 -10.56 -4.97
N GLY A 130 4.05 -10.01 -4.32
CA GLY A 130 5.42 -9.97 -4.84
C GLY A 130 5.96 -11.32 -5.31
N PRO A 131 5.87 -12.41 -4.53
CA PRO A 131 6.37 -13.72 -4.93
C PRO A 131 5.69 -14.28 -6.19
N VAL A 132 4.37 -14.20 -6.30
CA VAL A 132 3.63 -14.70 -7.47
C VAL A 132 3.87 -13.81 -8.69
N THR A 133 3.98 -12.49 -8.50
CA THR A 133 4.36 -11.54 -9.55
C THR A 133 5.74 -11.85 -10.11
N GLY A 134 6.73 -12.07 -9.24
CA GLY A 134 8.08 -12.43 -9.64
C GLY A 134 8.11 -13.73 -10.44
N ARG A 135 7.34 -14.75 -10.02
CA ARG A 135 7.19 -16.00 -10.76
C ARG A 135 6.57 -15.77 -12.14
N LEU A 136 5.51 -15.00 -12.23
CA LEU A 136 4.84 -14.68 -13.49
C LEU A 136 5.80 -13.98 -14.47
N VAL A 137 6.52 -12.95 -13.99
CA VAL A 137 7.53 -12.23 -14.78
C VAL A 137 8.60 -13.19 -15.30
N ALA A 138 9.13 -14.06 -14.44
CA ALA A 138 10.16 -15.04 -14.83
C ALA A 138 9.66 -16.00 -15.92
N GLN A 139 8.44 -16.53 -15.78
CA GLN A 139 7.83 -17.41 -16.77
C GLN A 139 7.63 -16.72 -18.12
N LEU A 140 7.08 -15.50 -18.10
CA LEU A 140 6.87 -14.71 -19.32
C LEU A 140 8.21 -14.37 -20.00
N TYR A 141 9.23 -14.02 -19.23
CA TYR A 141 10.55 -13.70 -19.75
C TYR A 141 11.26 -14.93 -20.37
N ALA A 142 11.09 -16.09 -19.76
CA ALA A 142 11.65 -17.36 -20.25
C ALA A 142 10.83 -18.01 -21.38
N GLY A 143 9.66 -17.47 -21.73
CA GLY A 143 8.75 -18.08 -22.70
C GLY A 143 8.10 -19.37 -22.20
N GLU A 144 8.02 -19.54 -20.87
CA GLU A 144 7.35 -20.67 -20.22
C GLU A 144 5.84 -20.44 -20.09
N ALA A 145 5.08 -21.52 -19.87
CA ALA A 145 3.68 -21.43 -19.59
C ALA A 145 3.43 -20.66 -18.27
N PRO A 146 2.70 -19.55 -18.29
CA PRO A 146 2.49 -18.75 -17.10
C PRO A 146 1.52 -19.45 -16.11
N ILE A 147 1.73 -19.23 -14.82
CA ILE A 147 0.91 -19.80 -13.73
C ILE A 147 -0.53 -19.32 -13.75
N ILE A 148 -0.78 -18.12 -14.28
CA ILE A 148 -2.11 -17.53 -14.48
C ILE A 148 -2.15 -16.86 -15.86
N ASP A 149 -3.33 -16.60 -16.39
CA ASP A 149 -3.50 -15.82 -17.62
C ASP A 149 -2.90 -14.41 -17.44
N PRO A 150 -1.88 -14.02 -18.20
CA PRO A 150 -1.25 -12.71 -18.07
C PRO A 150 -2.03 -11.58 -18.78
N ALA A 151 -2.97 -11.89 -19.63
CA ALA A 151 -3.65 -10.89 -20.48
C ALA A 151 -4.31 -9.77 -19.65
N PRO A 152 -5.00 -10.03 -18.53
CA PRO A 152 -5.58 -8.95 -17.71
C PRO A 152 -4.54 -8.03 -17.08
N PHE A 153 -3.28 -8.45 -17.01
CA PHE A 153 -2.19 -7.70 -16.39
C PHE A 153 -1.26 -7.04 -17.40
N SER A 154 -1.54 -7.16 -18.71
CA SER A 154 -0.69 -6.56 -19.73
C SER A 154 -0.51 -5.06 -19.48
N PRO A 155 0.74 -4.52 -19.54
CA PRO A 155 0.97 -3.07 -19.48
C PRO A 155 0.28 -2.29 -20.60
N ASP A 156 0.04 -2.92 -21.72
CA ASP A 156 -0.49 -2.31 -22.94
C ASP A 156 -2.04 -2.33 -23.02
N ARG A 157 -2.70 -2.64 -21.90
CA ARG A 157 -4.18 -2.69 -21.86
C ARG A 157 -4.86 -1.30 -21.74
N PHE A 158 -4.07 -0.23 -21.66
CA PHE A 158 -4.54 1.16 -21.57
C PHE A 158 -4.26 1.94 -22.84
#